data_77c1f74fcfc9e992e997c5a6bff7f081
#
_entry.id   77c1f74fcfc9e992e997c5a6bff7f081
#
_cell.length_a   1.000
_cell.length_b   1.000
_cell.length_c   1.000
_cell.angle_alpha   90.00
_cell.angle_beta   90.00
_cell.angle_gamma   90.00
#
_symmetry.space_group_name_H-M   'P 1'
#
loop_
_entity.id
_entity.type
_entity.pdbx_description
1 polymer ?
#
loop_
_entity_poly.entity_id
_entity_poly.type
_entity_poly.pdbx_seq_one_letter_code
_entity_poly.pdbx_strand_id
1 'polypeptide(L)'
;DAYNANPTSMTAALDNLATVHAPRKAVMLGDMRELGTESVAEHIAILKKLASMDLDLVCLVGEEFHKALGTVPELVEVTKWFQTSDELATWLKENPISDRTILIKGSRGIRMEKVLPEL
;
A
#
# COMPACT_ATOMS: atom_id res chain seq x y z
N ASP A 1 -4.77 -1.34 11.76
CA ASP A 1 -3.60 -0.97 12.55
C ASP A 1 -2.41 -0.65 11.64
N ALA A 2 -1.98 0.61 11.65
CA ALA A 2 -0.87 1.06 10.81
C ALA A 2 0.49 0.50 11.25
N TYR A 3 0.54 -0.15 12.41
CA TYR A 3 1.80 -0.62 12.99
C TYR A 3 2.08 -2.09 12.72
N ASN A 4 1.12 -2.81 12.15
CA ASN A 4 1.31 -4.22 11.88
C ASN A 4 0.46 -4.66 10.71
N ALA A 5 0.98 -5.58 9.91
CA ALA A 5 0.28 -6.07 8.73
C ALA A 5 0.64 -7.52 8.46
N ASN A 6 -0.39 -8.29 8.17
CA ASN A 6 -0.28 -9.66 7.67
C ASN A 6 -1.34 -9.86 6.59
N PRO A 7 -1.32 -10.96 5.85
CA PRO A 7 -2.28 -11.14 4.76
C PRO A 7 -3.74 -11.00 5.18
N THR A 8 -4.10 -11.54 6.33
CA THR A 8 -5.48 -11.47 6.83
C THR A 8 -5.89 -10.04 7.16
N SER A 9 -5.06 -9.32 7.93
CA SER A 9 -5.40 -7.95 8.33
C SER A 9 -5.35 -6.99 7.16
N MET A 10 -4.44 -7.20 6.21
CA MET A 10 -4.34 -6.38 5.01
C MET A 10 -5.58 -6.55 4.15
N THR A 11 -5.98 -7.80 3.91
CA THR A 11 -7.20 -8.10 3.14
C THR A 11 -8.43 -7.49 3.79
N ALA A 12 -8.56 -7.63 5.10
CA ALA A 12 -9.70 -7.06 5.84
C ALA A 12 -9.76 -5.54 5.71
N ALA A 13 -8.60 -4.88 5.80
CA ALA A 13 -8.54 -3.42 5.66
C ALA A 13 -8.95 -2.97 4.25
N LEU A 14 -8.52 -3.70 3.22
CA LEU A 14 -8.90 -3.39 1.84
C LEU A 14 -10.38 -3.64 1.60
N ASP A 15 -10.93 -4.72 2.15
CA ASP A 15 -12.37 -4.99 2.05
C ASP A 15 -13.18 -3.87 2.69
N ASN A 16 -12.72 -3.39 3.85
CA ASN A 16 -13.38 -2.28 4.52
C ASN A 16 -13.32 -1.00 3.67
N LEU A 17 -12.16 -0.71 3.08
CA LEU A 17 -12.02 0.46 2.22
C LEU A 17 -12.96 0.38 1.02
N ALA A 18 -13.16 -0.82 0.48
CA ALA A 18 -14.05 -1.03 -0.67
C ALA A 18 -15.49 -0.64 -0.36
N THR A 19 -15.92 -0.72 0.91
CA THR A 19 -17.27 -0.35 1.32
C THR A 19 -17.46 1.13 1.59
N VAL A 20 -16.37 1.89 1.70
CA VAL A 20 -16.44 3.32 1.99
C VAL A 20 -16.89 4.06 0.74
N HIS A 21 -17.87 4.96 0.90
CA HIS A 21 -18.33 5.83 -0.17
C HIS A 21 -17.47 7.08 -0.20
N ALA A 22 -16.56 7.14 -1.15
CA ALA A 22 -15.67 8.29 -1.32
C ALA A 22 -15.35 8.45 -2.81
N PRO A 23 -15.29 9.69 -3.32
CA PRO A 23 -15.01 9.92 -4.74
C PRO A 23 -13.59 9.52 -5.15
N ARG A 24 -12.65 9.59 -4.22
CA ARG A 24 -11.26 9.24 -4.47
C ARG A 24 -10.70 8.43 -3.32
N LYS A 25 -10.08 7.30 -3.65
CA LYS A 25 -9.46 6.43 -2.66
C LYS A 25 -8.01 6.17 -3.02
N ALA A 26 -7.14 6.22 -2.02
CA ALA A 26 -5.73 5.91 -2.17
C ALA A 26 -5.32 4.89 -1.13
N VAL A 27 -4.30 4.09 -1.46
CA VAL A 27 -3.69 3.18 -0.49
C VAL A 27 -2.20 3.44 -0.44
N MET A 28 -1.64 3.30 0.76
CA MET A 28 -0.20 3.41 1.01
C MET A 28 0.17 2.19 1.83
N LEU A 29 0.67 1.16 1.17
CA LEU A 29 0.92 -0.13 1.78
C LEU A 29 2.41 -0.42 1.85
N GLY A 30 2.86 -0.82 3.04
CA GLY A 30 4.22 -1.30 3.24
C GLY A 30 4.26 -2.81 3.30
N ASP A 31 5.45 -3.37 3.09
CA ASP A 31 5.66 -4.81 3.09
C ASP A 31 5.05 -5.49 4.32
N MET A 32 4.59 -6.71 4.10
CA MET A 32 4.24 -7.64 5.17
C MET A 32 5.47 -8.48 5.45
N ARG A 33 5.95 -8.46 6.69
CA ARG A 33 7.16 -9.16 7.08
C ARG A 33 6.89 -10.54 7.68
N GLU A 34 7.94 -11.34 7.76
CA GLU A 34 7.93 -12.65 8.41
C GLU A 34 6.99 -13.67 7.76
N LEU A 35 6.82 -13.58 6.44
CA LEU A 35 6.00 -14.53 5.69
C LEU A 35 6.82 -15.68 5.10
N GLY A 36 8.16 -15.60 5.19
CA GLY A 36 9.03 -16.64 4.69
C GLY A 36 8.85 -16.89 3.20
N THR A 37 8.74 -18.16 2.83
CA THR A 37 8.60 -18.56 1.43
C THR A 37 7.26 -18.17 0.81
N GLU A 38 6.29 -17.81 1.63
CA GLU A 38 4.97 -17.38 1.13
C GLU A 38 4.91 -15.90 0.78
N SER A 39 5.98 -15.15 1.05
CA SER A 39 5.96 -13.69 0.93
C SER A 39 5.59 -13.19 -0.46
N VAL A 40 6.24 -13.71 -1.50
CA VAL A 40 5.96 -13.24 -2.87
C VAL A 40 4.51 -13.52 -3.25
N ALA A 41 4.02 -14.73 -2.98
CA ALA A 41 2.64 -15.11 -3.33
C ALA A 41 1.63 -14.24 -2.58
N GLU A 42 1.88 -13.95 -1.31
CA GLU A 42 0.96 -13.15 -0.50
C GLU A 42 0.94 -11.70 -0.96
N HIS A 43 2.11 -11.15 -1.31
CA HIS A 43 2.16 -9.79 -1.85
C HIS A 43 1.48 -9.69 -3.21
N ILE A 44 1.64 -10.71 -4.06
CA ILE A 44 0.95 -10.77 -5.34
C ILE A 44 -0.57 -10.79 -5.14
N ALA A 45 -1.04 -11.56 -4.17
CA ALA A 45 -2.47 -11.63 -3.88
C ALA A 45 -3.04 -10.26 -3.48
N ILE A 46 -2.30 -9.51 -2.68
CA ILE A 46 -2.72 -8.15 -2.31
C ILE A 46 -2.76 -7.25 -3.54
N LEU A 47 -1.73 -7.32 -4.41
CA LEU A 47 -1.71 -6.50 -5.63
C LEU A 47 -2.87 -6.83 -6.56
N LYS A 48 -3.22 -8.11 -6.69
CA LYS A 48 -4.37 -8.51 -7.51
C LYS A 48 -5.67 -7.96 -6.94
N LYS A 49 -5.79 -7.93 -5.62
CA LYS A 49 -6.95 -7.34 -4.98
C LYS A 49 -7.02 -5.83 -5.25
N LEU A 50 -5.89 -5.12 -5.17
CA LEU A 50 -5.84 -3.70 -5.50
C LEU A 50 -6.26 -3.45 -6.95
N ALA A 51 -5.83 -4.31 -7.87
CA ALA A 51 -6.18 -4.16 -9.28
C ALA A 51 -7.69 -4.29 -9.52
N SER A 52 -8.41 -4.98 -8.64
CA SER A 52 -9.87 -5.14 -8.75
C SER A 52 -10.65 -3.99 -8.09
N MET A 53 -9.96 -3.08 -7.42
CA MET A 53 -10.59 -1.96 -6.70
C MET A 53 -10.49 -0.67 -7.51
N ASP A 54 -11.42 0.24 -7.28
CA ASP A 54 -11.39 1.55 -7.91
C ASP A 54 -10.53 2.49 -7.05
N LEU A 55 -9.25 2.55 -7.36
CA LEU A 55 -8.27 3.34 -6.62
C LEU A 55 -7.66 4.41 -7.50
N ASP A 56 -7.49 5.59 -6.92
CA ASP A 56 -6.94 6.77 -7.57
C ASP A 56 -5.42 6.79 -7.50
N LEU A 57 -4.86 6.22 -6.44
CA LEU A 57 -3.43 6.20 -6.21
C LEU A 57 -3.06 4.98 -5.37
N VAL A 58 -1.99 4.30 -5.76
CA VAL A 58 -1.43 3.19 -5.01
C VAL A 58 0.04 3.50 -4.73
N CYS A 59 0.41 3.61 -3.47
CA CYS A 59 1.80 3.76 -3.05
C CYS A 59 2.24 2.49 -2.33
N LEU A 60 3.34 1.92 -2.76
CA LEU A 60 3.88 0.69 -2.21
C LEU A 60 5.28 0.95 -1.67
N VAL A 61 5.58 0.38 -0.51
CA VAL A 61 6.87 0.58 0.16
C VAL A 61 7.49 -0.77 0.49
N GLY A 62 8.71 -0.99 0.01
CA GLY A 62 9.50 -2.14 0.41
C GLY A 62 9.81 -3.11 -0.72
N GLU A 63 10.81 -3.94 -0.49
CA GLU A 63 11.32 -4.89 -1.49
C GLU A 63 10.35 -6.02 -1.81
N GLU A 64 9.53 -6.44 -0.84
CA GLU A 64 8.60 -7.54 -1.08
C GLU A 64 7.52 -7.14 -2.07
N PHE A 65 6.97 -5.94 -1.94
CA PHE A 65 6.06 -5.42 -2.95
C PHE A 65 6.76 -5.19 -4.29
N HIS A 66 8.03 -4.78 -4.25
CA HIS A 66 8.78 -4.58 -5.49
C HIS A 66 8.89 -5.89 -6.29
N LYS A 67 9.21 -6.99 -5.61
CA LYS A 67 9.31 -8.30 -6.25
C LYS A 67 7.97 -8.72 -6.88
N ALA A 68 6.88 -8.41 -6.21
CA ALA A 68 5.54 -8.82 -6.66
C ALA A 68 4.99 -7.94 -7.77
N LEU A 69 5.36 -6.67 -7.81
CA LEU A 69 4.74 -5.67 -8.69
C LEU A 69 4.82 -6.01 -10.17
N GLY A 70 5.92 -6.60 -10.59
CA GLY A 70 6.12 -6.97 -11.99
C GLY A 70 5.12 -8.01 -12.52
N THR A 71 4.39 -8.69 -11.63
CA THR A 71 3.42 -9.71 -12.03
C THR A 71 2.00 -9.16 -12.19
N VAL A 72 1.78 -7.87 -11.91
CA VAL A 72 0.46 -7.25 -11.96
C VAL A 72 0.54 -5.96 -12.79
N PRO A 73 0.72 -6.08 -14.13
CA PRO A 73 0.96 -4.91 -14.97
C PRO A 73 -0.21 -3.91 -15.01
N GLU A 74 -1.42 -4.34 -14.72
CA GLU A 74 -2.57 -3.45 -14.70
C GLU A 74 -2.51 -2.37 -13.62
N LEU A 75 -1.60 -2.50 -12.64
CA LEU A 75 -1.42 -1.50 -11.59
C LEU A 75 -0.39 -0.42 -11.95
N VAL A 76 0.38 -0.61 -13.02
CA VAL A 76 1.55 0.23 -13.31
C VAL A 76 1.23 1.72 -13.39
N GLU A 77 0.12 2.09 -14.01
CA GLU A 77 -0.21 3.50 -14.22
C GLU A 77 -0.55 4.28 -12.96
N VAL A 78 -1.18 3.62 -11.97
CA VAL A 78 -1.63 4.27 -10.75
C VAL A 78 -0.69 4.04 -9.57
N THR A 79 0.38 3.27 -9.77
CA THR A 79 1.26 2.83 -8.68
C THR A 79 2.56 3.61 -8.64
N LYS A 80 2.95 4.00 -7.43
CA LYS A 80 4.28 4.53 -7.12
C LYS A 80 4.92 3.59 -6.11
N TRP A 81 6.17 3.21 -6.37
CA TRP A 81 6.91 2.33 -5.46
C TRP A 81 8.07 3.09 -4.83
N PHE A 82 8.33 2.81 -3.56
CA PHE A 82 9.42 3.41 -2.79
C PHE A 82 10.12 2.32 -1.99
N GLN A 83 11.42 2.45 -1.83
CA GLN A 83 12.17 1.48 -1.06
C GLN A 83 11.88 1.61 0.44
N THR A 84 11.68 2.84 0.92
CA THR A 84 11.45 3.12 2.33
C THR A 84 10.27 4.07 2.52
N SER A 85 9.72 4.07 3.74
CA SER A 85 8.66 5.02 4.10
C SER A 85 9.16 6.46 4.11
N ASP A 86 10.46 6.68 4.40
CA ASP A 86 11.05 8.02 4.31
C ASP A 86 11.00 8.56 2.89
N GLU A 87 11.27 7.72 1.90
CA GLU A 87 11.19 8.13 0.50
C GLU A 87 9.76 8.49 0.10
N LEU A 88 8.78 7.72 0.57
CA LEU A 88 7.37 8.04 0.31
C LEU A 88 7.01 9.37 0.97
N ALA A 89 7.42 9.59 2.22
CA ALA A 89 7.15 10.84 2.91
C ALA A 89 7.73 12.04 2.15
N THR A 90 8.95 11.91 1.63
CA THR A 90 9.58 12.96 0.83
C THR A 90 8.79 13.23 -0.43
N TRP A 91 8.35 12.17 -1.13
CA TRP A 91 7.55 12.32 -2.34
C TRP A 91 6.22 13.03 -2.06
N LEU A 92 5.57 12.70 -0.94
CA LEU A 92 4.31 13.34 -0.56
C LEU A 92 4.49 14.82 -0.24
N LYS A 93 5.62 15.18 0.36
CA LYS A 93 5.94 16.59 0.62
C LYS A 93 6.03 17.38 -0.69
N GLU A 94 6.61 16.76 -1.73
CA GLU A 94 6.77 17.39 -3.04
C GLU A 94 5.52 17.25 -3.92
N ASN A 95 4.68 16.26 -3.63
CA ASN A 95 3.46 15.95 -4.39
C ASN A 95 2.28 15.82 -3.43
N PRO A 96 1.83 16.91 -2.81
CA PRO A 96 0.75 16.85 -1.83
C PRO A 96 -0.53 16.27 -2.44
N ILE A 97 -1.22 15.44 -1.66
CA ILE A 97 -2.51 14.89 -2.06
C ILE A 97 -3.58 15.42 -1.13
N SER A 98 -4.80 15.58 -1.65
CA SER A 98 -5.92 16.09 -0.88
C SER A 98 -7.22 15.46 -1.39
N ASP A 99 -8.29 15.64 -0.62
CA ASP A 99 -9.63 15.21 -0.98
C ASP A 99 -9.72 13.71 -1.31
N ARG A 100 -9.00 12.89 -0.55
CA ARG A 100 -8.99 11.44 -0.70
C ARG A 100 -9.19 10.74 0.62
N THR A 101 -9.80 9.56 0.55
CA THR A 101 -9.80 8.62 1.67
C THR A 101 -8.56 7.74 1.50
N ILE A 102 -7.70 7.68 2.50
CA ILE A 102 -6.41 7.02 2.41
C ILE A 102 -6.30 5.89 3.43
N LEU A 103 -5.96 4.70 2.97
CA LEU A 103 -5.61 3.59 3.84
C LEU A 103 -4.09 3.48 3.92
N ILE A 104 -3.55 3.51 5.13
CA ILE A 104 -2.12 3.37 5.37
C ILE A 104 -1.90 2.13 6.24
N LYS A 105 -1.11 1.18 5.75
CA LYS A 105 -0.87 -0.05 6.49
C LYS A 105 0.43 -0.72 6.04
N GLY A 106 1.14 -1.33 6.99
CA GLY A 106 2.36 -2.06 6.70
C GLY A 106 2.89 -2.70 7.97
N SER A 107 3.85 -3.62 7.83
CA SER A 107 4.50 -4.22 8.99
C SER A 107 5.24 -3.17 9.80
N ARG A 108 5.35 -3.40 11.09
CA ARG A 108 5.95 -2.45 12.02
C ARG A 108 7.32 -1.95 11.56
N GLY A 109 8.16 -2.84 11.08
CA GLY A 109 9.52 -2.49 10.67
C GLY A 109 9.60 -1.58 9.45
N ILE A 110 8.54 -1.48 8.65
CA ILE A 110 8.49 -0.58 7.49
C ILE A 110 8.21 0.85 7.94
N ARG A 111 7.56 1.03 9.09
CA ARG A 111 7.32 2.35 9.70
C ARG A 111 6.49 3.28 8.83
N MET A 112 5.35 2.78 8.37
CA MET A 112 4.44 3.56 7.53
C MET A 112 3.89 4.80 8.25
N GLU A 113 3.92 4.84 9.58
CA GLU A 113 3.50 6.02 10.33
C GLU A 113 4.31 7.27 9.97
N LYS A 114 5.50 7.12 9.38
CA LYS A 114 6.32 8.27 8.98
C LYS A 114 5.68 9.12 7.89
N VAL A 115 4.71 8.58 7.16
CA VAL A 115 4.05 9.36 6.11
C VAL A 115 2.94 10.26 6.66
N LEU A 116 2.42 9.98 7.86
CA LEU A 116 1.30 10.73 8.44
C LEU A 116 1.48 12.24 8.47
N PRO A 117 2.66 12.77 8.86
CA PRO A 117 2.84 14.23 8.91
C PRO A 117 2.71 14.92 7.55
N GLU A 118 2.81 14.15 6.44
CA GLU A 118 2.76 14.70 5.09
C GLU A 118 1.37 14.62 4.46
N LEU A 119 0.38 14.18 5.21
CA LEU A 119 -0.99 13.99 4.71
C LEU A 119 -1.99 15.02 5.23
#